data_0391d9baae26f0f5e834de8bf581dfed
#
_entry.id   0391d9baae26f0f5e834de8bf581dfed
#
_cell.length_a   1.000
_cell.length_b   1.000
_cell.length_c   1.000
_cell.angle_alpha   90.00
_cell.angle_beta   90.00
_cell.angle_gamma   90.00
#
_symmetry.space_group_name_H-M   'P 1'
#
loop_
_entity.id
_entity.type
_entity.pdbx_description
1 polymer ?
#
loop_
_entity_poly.entity_id
_entity_poly.type
_entity_poly.pdbx_seq_one_letter_code
_entity_poly.pdbx_strand_id
1 'polypeptide(L)'
;MPVEAELGMISFDEGFTPLVFRDFQGYRVALKLEYLFPTGSFKDRGASLLISKVGELGIKEVVEDSSGNAAAAIAAYCAASRITCHIYVPEATSFGKLTQIRMYGARLVKVPGSREDTARAAFEAAEQTYYASHYWNPFFFQGTKTFAFEIWEQLGWEVPHNLIIPVGHGTLLLGAYLGFQELEASGMIKKIPRMFAVQSENCCPLFRIFHEGLTYLPQIAKKESLAEGIGISRPLRWKQIVEAVKSSGGTFLKVSEEEIVSSLKELSQQGFFLEPTSAVAPAALGKLINRGLIHSSELTVVPLTGTGLKAADKIASKILKSFPKQEEE
;
A
#
# COMPACT_ATOMS: atom_id res chain seq x y z
N MET A 1 7.30 -18.29 7.99
CA MET A 1 7.70 -17.53 6.80
C MET A 1 8.22 -18.50 5.73
N PRO A 2 8.02 -18.27 4.43
CA PRO A 2 8.44 -19.19 3.36
C PRO A 2 9.91 -19.01 2.92
N VAL A 3 10.76 -18.48 3.78
CA VAL A 3 12.19 -18.29 3.61
C VAL A 3 12.92 -19.00 4.76
N GLU A 4 13.97 -19.75 4.45
CA GLU A 4 14.77 -20.42 5.45
C GLU A 4 15.65 -19.41 6.20
N ALA A 5 15.46 -19.32 7.52
CA ALA A 5 16.17 -18.34 8.36
C ALA A 5 17.71 -18.53 8.33
N GLU A 6 18.18 -19.77 8.10
CA GLU A 6 19.59 -20.11 8.05
C GLU A 6 20.33 -19.51 6.84
N LEU A 7 19.61 -19.20 5.75
CA LEU A 7 20.20 -18.60 4.55
C LEU A 7 20.29 -17.06 4.62
N GLY A 8 19.83 -16.46 5.71
CA GLY A 8 19.87 -15.04 5.96
C GLY A 8 18.73 -14.26 5.27
N MET A 9 17.86 -13.66 6.04
CA MET A 9 16.89 -12.70 5.52
C MET A 9 17.58 -11.41 5.11
N ILE A 10 17.23 -10.89 3.93
CA ILE A 10 17.64 -9.56 3.49
C ILE A 10 16.72 -8.56 4.18
N SER A 11 17.25 -7.88 5.17
CA SER A 11 16.52 -6.96 6.05
C SER A 11 17.36 -5.73 6.36
N PHE A 12 16.69 -4.62 6.63
CA PHE A 12 17.25 -3.40 7.22
C PHE A 12 16.83 -3.27 8.69
N ASP A 13 16.47 -4.38 9.35
CA ASP A 13 15.80 -4.41 10.65
C ASP A 13 14.47 -3.63 10.63
N GLU A 14 13.81 -3.65 9.48
CA GLU A 14 12.52 -3.02 9.25
C GLU A 14 11.39 -3.80 9.93
N GLY A 15 10.31 -3.10 10.19
CA GLY A 15 9.15 -3.65 10.86
C GLY A 15 8.93 -2.96 12.21
N PHE A 16 8.01 -3.50 12.98
CA PHE A 16 7.60 -2.95 14.26
C PHE A 16 7.33 -1.43 14.21
N THR A 17 6.76 -0.98 13.07
CA THR A 17 6.44 0.43 12.88
C THR A 17 5.53 0.91 14.01
N PRO A 18 5.68 2.15 14.51
CA PRO A 18 4.88 2.63 15.63
C PRO A 18 3.39 2.52 15.38
N LEU A 19 2.64 2.11 16.40
CA LEU A 19 1.19 2.17 16.49
C LEU A 19 0.83 3.26 17.50
N VAL A 20 0.32 4.40 17.02
CA VAL A 20 0.05 5.57 17.86
C VAL A 20 -1.43 5.90 17.89
N PHE A 21 -1.96 6.18 19.08
CA PHE A 21 -3.35 6.60 19.23
C PHE A 21 -3.48 8.10 19.05
N ARG A 22 -4.44 8.52 18.22
CA ARG A 22 -4.77 9.93 17.94
C ARG A 22 -6.26 10.14 17.85
N ASP A 23 -6.68 11.33 18.21
CA ASP A 23 -8.03 11.79 17.90
C ASP A 23 -8.02 12.32 16.47
N PHE A 24 -8.88 11.77 15.64
CA PHE A 24 -9.04 12.14 14.25
C PHE A 24 -10.53 12.20 13.93
N GLN A 25 -11.01 13.32 13.40
CA GLN A 25 -12.44 13.58 13.13
C GLN A 25 -13.33 13.31 14.35
N GLY A 26 -12.85 13.59 15.57
CA GLY A 26 -13.58 13.38 16.82
C GLY A 26 -13.60 11.93 17.33
N TYR A 27 -12.81 11.03 16.74
CA TYR A 27 -12.72 9.61 17.12
C TYR A 27 -11.30 9.20 17.43
N ARG A 28 -11.15 8.40 18.47
CA ARG A 28 -9.84 7.84 18.83
C ARG A 28 -9.52 6.64 17.95
N VAL A 29 -8.48 6.77 17.13
CA VAL A 29 -8.00 5.73 16.21
C VAL A 29 -6.54 5.38 16.48
N ALA A 30 -6.15 4.16 16.15
CA ALA A 30 -4.76 3.73 16.16
C ALA A 30 -4.16 3.88 14.77
N LEU A 31 -3.20 4.80 14.62
CA LEU A 31 -2.48 5.05 13.37
C LEU A 31 -1.23 4.17 13.33
N LYS A 32 -1.13 3.28 12.34
CA LYS A 32 0.04 2.43 12.10
C LYS A 32 0.97 3.14 11.13
N LEU A 33 2.16 3.56 11.59
CA LEU A 33 3.04 4.49 10.88
C LEU A 33 3.92 3.75 9.84
N GLU A 34 3.31 3.16 8.84
CA GLU A 34 3.98 2.38 7.78
C GLU A 34 4.90 3.23 6.87
N TYR A 35 4.74 4.54 6.87
CA TYR A 35 5.61 5.46 6.13
C TYR A 35 7.01 5.61 6.73
N LEU A 36 7.25 5.09 7.94
CA LEU A 36 8.55 5.10 8.60
C LEU A 36 9.49 3.96 8.20
N PHE A 37 9.08 3.12 7.27
CA PHE A 37 9.96 2.12 6.68
C PHE A 37 11.17 2.75 5.97
N PRO A 38 12.31 2.02 5.84
CA PRO A 38 13.54 2.52 5.24
C PRO A 38 13.36 3.17 3.86
N THR A 39 12.51 2.63 3.00
CA THR A 39 12.22 3.27 1.71
C THR A 39 11.07 4.27 1.77
N GLY A 40 10.45 4.47 2.94
CA GLY A 40 9.35 5.41 3.16
C GLY A 40 7.97 4.86 2.82
N SER A 41 7.75 3.55 2.82
CA SER A 41 6.42 2.96 2.63
C SER A 41 6.34 1.50 3.09
N PHE A 42 5.11 1.01 3.36
CA PHE A 42 4.83 -0.38 3.74
C PHE A 42 5.32 -1.43 2.73
N LYS A 43 5.71 -1.02 1.51
CA LYS A 43 6.17 -1.92 0.46
C LYS A 43 7.42 -2.69 0.86
N ASP A 44 8.19 -2.17 1.78
CA ASP A 44 9.38 -2.80 2.34
C ASP A 44 9.07 -4.17 2.94
N ARG A 45 7.93 -4.33 3.62
CA ARG A 45 7.49 -5.62 4.15
C ARG A 45 7.50 -6.73 3.10
N GLY A 46 6.90 -6.42 1.94
CA GLY A 46 6.81 -7.38 0.84
C GLY A 46 8.13 -7.55 0.10
N ALA A 47 8.88 -6.46 -0.07
CA ALA A 47 10.16 -6.47 -0.78
C ALA A 47 11.22 -7.26 -0.02
N SER A 48 11.34 -7.09 1.29
CA SER A 48 12.25 -7.84 2.15
C SER A 48 12.08 -9.36 1.93
N LEU A 49 10.87 -9.87 2.10
CA LEU A 49 10.64 -11.31 1.98
C LEU A 49 10.78 -11.81 0.54
N LEU A 50 10.26 -11.07 -0.44
CA LEU A 50 10.38 -11.45 -1.85
C LEU A 50 11.84 -11.55 -2.29
N ILE A 51 12.66 -10.53 -1.97
CA ILE A 51 14.05 -10.52 -2.39
C ILE A 51 14.90 -11.51 -1.58
N SER A 52 14.57 -11.77 -0.31
CA SER A 52 15.16 -12.88 0.45
C SER A 52 14.91 -14.22 -0.25
N LYS A 53 13.68 -14.47 -0.73
CA LYS A 53 13.37 -15.69 -1.49
C LYS A 53 14.10 -15.78 -2.82
N VAL A 54 14.23 -14.65 -3.51
CA VAL A 54 15.03 -14.55 -4.75
C VAL A 54 16.50 -14.91 -4.49
N GLY A 55 17.07 -14.40 -3.39
CA GLY A 55 18.42 -14.74 -2.96
C GLY A 55 18.60 -16.22 -2.61
N GLU A 56 17.65 -16.79 -1.85
CA GLU A 56 17.60 -18.23 -1.49
C GLU A 56 17.57 -19.12 -2.74
N LEU A 57 16.82 -18.71 -3.78
CA LEU A 57 16.76 -19.43 -5.06
C LEU A 57 18.01 -19.23 -5.93
N GLY A 58 19.01 -18.48 -5.47
CA GLY A 58 20.24 -18.20 -6.21
C GLY A 58 20.09 -17.26 -7.41
N ILE A 59 18.93 -16.61 -7.55
CA ILE A 59 18.60 -15.71 -8.66
C ILE A 59 19.43 -14.42 -8.52
N LYS A 60 20.05 -13.97 -9.60
CA LYS A 60 20.97 -12.83 -9.63
C LYS A 60 20.38 -11.59 -10.28
N GLU A 61 19.23 -11.72 -10.93
CA GLU A 61 18.61 -10.65 -11.69
C GLU A 61 17.08 -10.72 -11.61
N VAL A 62 16.43 -9.56 -11.45
CA VAL A 62 14.97 -9.46 -11.38
C VAL A 62 14.44 -8.30 -12.22
N VAL A 63 13.15 -8.40 -12.59
CA VAL A 63 12.39 -7.31 -13.22
C VAL A 63 11.18 -6.95 -12.37
N GLU A 64 10.83 -5.65 -12.34
CA GLU A 64 9.64 -5.10 -11.71
C GLU A 64 9.07 -3.97 -12.58
N ASP A 65 7.75 -3.76 -12.56
CA ASP A 65 7.04 -2.84 -13.44
C ASP A 65 6.37 -1.66 -12.71
N SER A 66 6.90 -1.24 -11.59
CA SER A 66 6.41 -0.09 -10.84
C SER A 66 7.30 1.15 -11.02
N SER A 67 6.70 2.33 -11.03
CA SER A 67 7.42 3.62 -10.99
C SER A 67 7.32 4.32 -9.62
N GLY A 68 6.77 3.64 -8.61
CA GLY A 68 6.46 4.22 -7.29
C GLY A 68 7.09 3.43 -6.12
N ASN A 69 6.34 3.38 -5.02
CA ASN A 69 6.79 2.78 -3.76
C ASN A 69 7.29 1.33 -3.89
N ALA A 70 6.63 0.51 -4.72
CA ALA A 70 7.07 -0.88 -4.91
C ALA A 70 8.42 -0.97 -5.59
N ALA A 71 8.65 -0.18 -6.66
CA ALA A 71 9.95 -0.14 -7.32
C ALA A 71 11.07 0.34 -6.38
N ALA A 72 10.80 1.38 -5.58
CA ALA A 72 11.77 1.88 -4.61
C ALA A 72 12.15 0.79 -3.57
N ALA A 73 11.15 0.06 -3.05
CA ALA A 73 11.37 -1.03 -2.12
C ALA A 73 12.16 -2.17 -2.78
N ILE A 74 11.70 -2.71 -3.91
CA ILE A 74 12.41 -3.79 -4.62
C ILE A 74 13.85 -3.39 -4.95
N ALA A 75 14.07 -2.17 -5.45
CA ALA A 75 15.41 -1.68 -5.77
C ALA A 75 16.32 -1.62 -4.54
N ALA A 76 15.83 -1.17 -3.39
CA ALA A 76 16.59 -1.07 -2.15
C ALA A 76 17.04 -2.45 -1.65
N TYR A 77 16.14 -3.42 -1.58
CA TYR A 77 16.46 -4.77 -1.12
C TYR A 77 17.33 -5.54 -2.12
N CYS A 78 17.16 -5.30 -3.43
CA CYS A 78 18.09 -5.81 -4.45
C CYS A 78 19.51 -5.24 -4.28
N ALA A 79 19.62 -3.93 -3.99
CA ALA A 79 20.91 -3.30 -3.73
C ALA A 79 21.62 -3.93 -2.51
N ALA A 80 20.89 -4.13 -1.40
CA ALA A 80 21.40 -4.76 -0.19
C ALA A 80 21.90 -6.20 -0.44
N SER A 81 21.28 -6.92 -1.37
CA SER A 81 21.61 -8.32 -1.69
C SER A 81 22.49 -8.49 -2.92
N ARG A 82 22.91 -7.41 -3.56
CA ARG A 82 23.69 -7.42 -4.82
C ARG A 82 22.99 -8.17 -5.96
N ILE A 83 21.67 -8.11 -5.99
CA ILE A 83 20.84 -8.64 -7.08
C ILE A 83 20.63 -7.51 -8.09
N THR A 84 20.87 -7.78 -9.37
CA THR A 84 20.60 -6.82 -10.44
C THR A 84 19.09 -6.58 -10.57
N CYS A 85 18.69 -5.32 -10.51
CA CYS A 85 17.28 -4.94 -10.54
C CYS A 85 16.98 -4.09 -11.79
N HIS A 86 16.06 -4.55 -12.64
CA HIS A 86 15.55 -3.82 -13.79
C HIS A 86 14.13 -3.32 -13.47
N ILE A 87 13.95 -2.00 -13.50
CA ILE A 87 12.65 -1.37 -13.24
C ILE A 87 12.11 -0.82 -14.54
N TYR A 88 11.01 -1.40 -15.00
CA TYR A 88 10.29 -0.97 -16.18
C TYR A 88 9.33 0.16 -15.79
N VAL A 89 9.41 1.28 -16.50
CA VAL A 89 8.61 2.48 -16.21
C VAL A 89 8.09 3.11 -17.50
N PRO A 90 6.90 3.74 -17.48
CA PRO A 90 6.46 4.55 -18.61
C PRO A 90 7.48 5.65 -18.92
N GLU A 91 7.77 5.89 -20.19
CA GLU A 91 8.74 6.90 -20.63
C GLU A 91 8.46 8.28 -20.08
N ALA A 92 7.18 8.64 -19.94
CA ALA A 92 6.72 9.91 -19.38
C ALA A 92 6.89 10.04 -17.85
N THR A 93 7.42 9.02 -17.16
CA THR A 93 7.61 9.10 -15.70
C THR A 93 8.63 10.15 -15.33
N SER A 94 8.23 11.09 -14.43
CA SER A 94 9.06 12.21 -14.03
C SER A 94 10.36 11.78 -13.33
N PHE A 95 11.43 12.55 -13.52
CA PHE A 95 12.74 12.29 -12.93
C PHE A 95 12.68 12.19 -11.40
N GLY A 96 11.96 13.09 -10.73
CA GLY A 96 11.86 13.12 -9.28
C GLY A 96 11.33 11.81 -8.68
N LYS A 97 10.33 11.18 -9.33
CA LYS A 97 9.82 9.87 -8.91
C LYS A 97 10.84 8.73 -9.03
N LEU A 98 11.78 8.85 -9.95
CA LEU A 98 12.79 7.83 -10.24
C LEU A 98 14.10 8.03 -9.46
N THR A 99 14.27 9.17 -8.78
CA THR A 99 15.53 9.51 -8.11
C THR A 99 15.93 8.46 -7.08
N GLN A 100 15.01 8.09 -6.19
CA GLN A 100 15.28 7.09 -5.16
C GLN A 100 15.65 5.72 -5.77
N ILE A 101 14.94 5.27 -6.79
CA ILE A 101 15.17 4.01 -7.50
C ILE A 101 16.56 4.00 -8.13
N ARG A 102 16.95 5.10 -8.76
CA ARG A 102 18.27 5.25 -9.40
C ARG A 102 19.40 5.28 -8.39
N MET A 103 19.21 5.93 -7.26
CA MET A 103 20.21 5.98 -6.18
C MET A 103 20.52 4.61 -5.59
N TYR A 104 19.55 3.68 -5.61
CA TYR A 104 19.76 2.28 -5.24
C TYR A 104 20.45 1.45 -6.35
N GLY A 105 20.80 2.06 -7.47
CA GLY A 105 21.54 1.40 -8.56
C GLY A 105 20.68 0.54 -9.49
N ALA A 106 19.35 0.63 -9.40
CA ALA A 106 18.47 -0.10 -10.31
C ALA A 106 18.58 0.44 -11.75
N ARG A 107 18.54 -0.46 -12.73
CA ARG A 107 18.53 -0.14 -14.15
C ARG A 107 17.11 0.18 -14.58
N LEU A 108 16.93 1.42 -15.08
CA LEU A 108 15.62 1.88 -15.55
C LEU A 108 15.45 1.54 -17.03
N VAL A 109 14.38 0.81 -17.35
CA VAL A 109 13.94 0.54 -18.71
C VAL A 109 12.70 1.40 -18.99
N LYS A 110 12.87 2.43 -19.81
CA LYS A 110 11.78 3.32 -20.22
C LYS A 110 11.00 2.68 -21.35
N VAL A 111 9.71 2.52 -21.16
CA VAL A 111 8.78 1.91 -22.12
C VAL A 111 7.88 2.99 -22.70
N PRO A 112 7.84 3.17 -24.03
CA PRO A 112 6.88 4.05 -24.67
C PRO A 112 5.44 3.57 -24.45
N GLY A 113 4.51 4.51 -24.32
CA GLY A 113 3.08 4.20 -24.17
C GLY A 113 2.57 4.23 -22.73
N SER A 114 1.62 3.38 -22.42
CA SER A 114 0.83 3.36 -21.20
C SER A 114 1.50 2.56 -20.06
N ARG A 115 0.84 2.59 -18.89
CA ARG A 115 1.20 1.72 -17.76
C ARG A 115 1.01 0.23 -18.11
N GLU A 116 0.00 -0.07 -18.91
CA GLU A 116 -0.29 -1.41 -19.40
C GLU A 116 0.79 -1.91 -20.36
N ASP A 117 1.30 -1.04 -21.24
CA ASP A 117 2.44 -1.36 -22.12
C ASP A 117 3.70 -1.65 -21.31
N THR A 118 3.93 -0.87 -20.27
CA THR A 118 5.04 -1.10 -19.33
C THR A 118 4.93 -2.46 -18.65
N ALA A 119 3.74 -2.82 -18.15
CA ALA A 119 3.50 -4.10 -17.50
C ALA A 119 3.72 -5.27 -18.46
N ARG A 120 3.28 -5.13 -19.73
CA ARG A 120 3.49 -6.13 -20.77
C ARG A 120 4.98 -6.33 -21.06
N ALA A 121 5.73 -5.24 -21.25
CA ALA A 121 7.17 -5.31 -21.53
C ALA A 121 7.95 -5.96 -20.36
N ALA A 122 7.58 -5.66 -19.12
CA ALA A 122 8.19 -6.31 -17.96
C ALA A 122 7.84 -7.81 -17.87
N PHE A 123 6.61 -8.17 -18.22
CA PHE A 123 6.15 -9.56 -18.25
C PHE A 123 6.88 -10.36 -19.34
N GLU A 124 7.07 -9.78 -20.54
CA GLU A 124 7.86 -10.38 -21.62
C GLU A 124 9.33 -10.56 -21.19
N ALA A 125 9.94 -9.57 -20.54
CA ALA A 125 11.29 -9.69 -19.99
C ALA A 125 11.40 -10.79 -18.92
N ALA A 126 10.32 -11.06 -18.19
CA ALA A 126 10.28 -12.12 -17.19
C ALA A 126 10.36 -13.55 -17.74
N GLU A 127 10.29 -13.73 -19.06
CA GLU A 127 10.59 -15.02 -19.72
C GLU A 127 12.06 -15.41 -19.58
N GLN A 128 12.95 -14.43 -19.41
CA GLN A 128 14.40 -14.61 -19.31
C GLN A 128 14.94 -14.37 -17.88
N THR A 129 14.13 -13.81 -16.96
CA THR A 129 14.54 -13.47 -15.61
C THR A 129 13.37 -13.55 -14.63
N TYR A 130 13.62 -13.31 -13.35
CA TYR A 130 12.59 -13.45 -12.32
C TYR A 130 11.71 -12.21 -12.21
N TYR A 131 10.39 -12.40 -12.27
CA TYR A 131 9.41 -11.31 -12.10
C TYR A 131 9.17 -11.03 -10.61
N ALA A 132 9.82 -10.01 -10.10
CA ALA A 132 9.68 -9.54 -8.71
C ALA A 132 8.48 -8.62 -8.52
N SER A 133 7.38 -8.87 -9.22
CA SER A 133 6.19 -8.03 -9.20
C SER A 133 5.49 -8.06 -7.86
N HIS A 134 5.29 -6.87 -7.27
CA HIS A 134 4.68 -6.69 -5.96
C HIS A 134 3.19 -7.13 -5.90
N TYR A 135 2.49 -7.18 -7.04
CA TYR A 135 1.08 -7.57 -7.07
C TYR A 135 0.83 -8.95 -7.68
N TRP A 136 1.84 -9.52 -8.36
CA TRP A 136 1.77 -10.86 -8.95
C TRP A 136 2.38 -11.90 -8.01
N ASN A 137 3.57 -11.63 -7.48
CA ASN A 137 4.38 -12.61 -6.77
C ASN A 137 3.81 -12.93 -5.37
N PRO A 138 3.54 -14.20 -5.05
CA PRO A 138 2.95 -14.59 -3.76
C PRO A 138 3.85 -14.29 -2.56
N PHE A 139 5.16 -14.30 -2.73
CA PHE A 139 6.09 -14.00 -1.64
C PHE A 139 5.98 -12.56 -1.13
N PHE A 140 5.57 -11.63 -1.99
CA PHE A 140 5.32 -10.27 -1.56
C PHE A 140 4.19 -10.18 -0.51
N PHE A 141 3.14 -10.98 -0.69
CA PHE A 141 2.03 -11.04 0.27
C PHE A 141 2.43 -11.70 1.58
N GLN A 142 3.36 -12.66 1.53
CA GLN A 142 3.92 -13.28 2.73
C GLN A 142 4.72 -12.28 3.57
N GLY A 143 5.35 -11.29 2.95
CA GLY A 143 5.96 -10.17 3.66
C GLY A 143 4.92 -9.20 4.23
N THR A 144 3.93 -8.78 3.44
CA THR A 144 2.92 -7.83 3.91
C THR A 144 1.99 -8.39 4.99
N LYS A 145 1.88 -9.72 5.17
CA LYS A 145 1.11 -10.31 6.27
C LYS A 145 1.66 -9.99 7.66
N THR A 146 2.96 -9.65 7.78
CA THR A 146 3.57 -9.25 9.05
C THR A 146 2.91 -8.04 9.69
N PHE A 147 2.25 -7.21 8.88
CA PHE A 147 1.41 -6.11 9.33
C PHE A 147 0.34 -6.55 10.35
N ALA A 148 -0.32 -7.70 10.11
CA ALA A 148 -1.32 -8.24 11.00
C ALA A 148 -0.72 -8.71 12.33
N PHE A 149 0.43 -9.38 12.27
CA PHE A 149 1.11 -9.90 13.44
C PHE A 149 1.61 -8.79 14.35
N GLU A 150 2.19 -7.74 13.77
CA GLU A 150 2.65 -6.58 14.54
C GLU A 150 1.50 -5.83 15.21
N ILE A 151 0.37 -5.62 14.51
CA ILE A 151 -0.81 -4.99 15.11
C ILE A 151 -1.30 -5.82 16.30
N TRP A 152 -1.44 -7.12 16.13
CA TRP A 152 -1.89 -8.02 17.18
C TRP A 152 -0.96 -7.99 18.41
N GLU A 153 0.35 -8.03 18.20
CA GLU A 153 1.35 -7.94 19.26
C GLU A 153 1.35 -6.57 19.95
N GLN A 154 1.34 -5.47 19.16
CA GLN A 154 1.34 -4.10 19.70
C GLN A 154 0.04 -3.72 20.44
N LEU A 155 -1.04 -4.42 20.19
CA LEU A 155 -2.29 -4.30 20.92
C LEU A 155 -2.39 -5.24 22.14
N GLY A 156 -1.28 -5.82 22.57
CA GLY A 156 -1.24 -6.73 23.72
C GLY A 156 -1.92 -8.07 23.44
N TRP A 157 -1.73 -8.59 22.22
CA TRP A 157 -2.31 -9.86 21.73
C TRP A 157 -3.83 -9.79 21.55
N GLU A 158 -4.35 -8.60 21.32
CA GLU A 158 -5.75 -8.37 20.98
C GLU A 158 -5.92 -7.99 19.50
N VAL A 159 -7.11 -8.25 18.98
CA VAL A 159 -7.45 -7.94 17.58
C VAL A 159 -8.22 -6.62 17.54
N PRO A 160 -7.89 -5.68 16.65
CA PRO A 160 -8.73 -4.51 16.46
C PRO A 160 -10.10 -4.92 15.90
N HIS A 161 -11.13 -4.13 16.18
CA HIS A 161 -12.46 -4.35 15.60
C HIS A 161 -12.46 -4.08 14.09
N ASN A 162 -11.69 -3.08 13.67
CA ASN A 162 -11.72 -2.56 12.31
C ASN A 162 -10.33 -2.24 11.78
N LEU A 163 -10.12 -2.50 10.48
CA LEU A 163 -9.02 -2.00 9.67
C LEU A 163 -9.57 -1.17 8.53
N ILE A 164 -9.08 0.06 8.34
CA ILE A 164 -9.42 0.89 7.18
C ILE A 164 -8.17 1.01 6.30
N ILE A 165 -8.21 0.48 5.09
CA ILE A 165 -7.02 0.30 4.23
C ILE A 165 -7.24 0.92 2.86
N PRO A 166 -6.29 1.75 2.32
CA PRO A 166 -6.36 2.23 0.95
C PRO A 166 -6.05 1.10 -0.03
N VAL A 167 -6.86 0.95 -1.09
CA VAL A 167 -6.77 -0.23 -1.96
C VAL A 167 -6.66 0.12 -3.45
N GLY A 168 -5.49 -0.23 -4.04
CA GLY A 168 -5.27 -0.34 -5.47
C GLY A 168 -5.15 -1.81 -5.89
N HIS A 169 -3.92 -2.34 -5.98
CA HIS A 169 -3.67 -3.78 -6.16
C HIS A 169 -3.99 -4.64 -4.93
N GLY A 170 -4.28 -4.03 -3.78
CA GLY A 170 -4.70 -4.72 -2.57
C GLY A 170 -3.59 -5.45 -1.81
N THR A 171 -2.33 -5.15 -2.05
CA THR A 171 -1.20 -5.90 -1.47
C THR A 171 -1.16 -5.83 0.06
N LEU A 172 -1.47 -4.68 0.66
CA LEU A 172 -1.55 -4.56 2.13
C LEU A 172 -2.80 -5.26 2.68
N LEU A 173 -3.96 -5.05 2.04
CA LEU A 173 -5.22 -5.66 2.48
C LEU A 173 -5.14 -7.19 2.44
N LEU A 174 -4.68 -7.77 1.33
CA LEU A 174 -4.55 -9.22 1.19
C LEU A 174 -3.49 -9.80 2.13
N GLY A 175 -2.37 -9.08 2.35
CA GLY A 175 -1.39 -9.48 3.35
C GLY A 175 -1.97 -9.47 4.75
N ALA A 176 -2.64 -8.39 5.15
CA ALA A 176 -3.29 -8.29 6.45
C ALA A 176 -4.33 -9.41 6.64
N TYR A 177 -5.18 -9.65 5.63
CA TYR A 177 -6.17 -10.71 5.66
C TYR A 177 -5.52 -12.08 5.85
N LEU A 178 -4.47 -12.40 5.08
CA LEU A 178 -3.70 -13.64 5.21
C LEU A 178 -3.11 -13.80 6.62
N GLY A 179 -2.51 -12.74 7.17
CA GLY A 179 -1.92 -12.80 8.52
C GLY A 179 -2.97 -13.03 9.60
N PHE A 180 -4.13 -12.36 9.54
CA PHE A 180 -5.21 -12.60 10.49
C PHE A 180 -5.87 -13.98 10.31
N GLN A 181 -5.98 -14.50 9.08
CA GLN A 181 -6.41 -15.86 8.85
C GLN A 181 -5.45 -16.90 9.48
N GLU A 182 -4.14 -16.69 9.39
CA GLU A 182 -3.15 -17.57 10.04
C GLU A 182 -3.27 -17.53 11.56
N LEU A 183 -3.50 -16.35 12.16
CA LEU A 183 -3.76 -16.22 13.60
C LEU A 183 -5.07 -16.91 14.03
N GLU A 184 -6.12 -16.79 13.22
CA GLU A 184 -7.41 -17.47 13.48
C GLU A 184 -7.26 -19.00 13.36
N ALA A 185 -6.63 -19.47 12.29
CA ALA A 185 -6.40 -20.90 12.06
C ALA A 185 -5.52 -21.55 13.12
N SER A 186 -4.58 -20.79 13.71
CA SER A 186 -3.76 -21.25 14.83
C SER A 186 -4.45 -21.16 16.21
N GLY A 187 -5.70 -20.67 16.26
CA GLY A 187 -6.46 -20.50 17.49
C GLY A 187 -6.03 -19.34 18.38
N MET A 188 -5.12 -18.48 17.89
CA MET A 188 -4.64 -17.31 18.63
C MET A 188 -5.68 -16.18 18.71
N ILE A 189 -6.56 -16.10 17.73
CA ILE A 189 -7.67 -15.14 17.70
C ILE A 189 -8.98 -15.87 17.37
N LYS A 190 -10.12 -15.30 17.78
CA LYS A 190 -11.44 -15.91 17.56
C LYS A 190 -12.09 -15.47 16.25
N LYS A 191 -11.72 -14.31 15.74
CA LYS A 191 -12.23 -13.73 14.49
C LYS A 191 -11.26 -12.71 13.94
N ILE A 192 -11.26 -12.54 12.63
CA ILE A 192 -10.50 -11.49 11.95
C ILE A 192 -11.19 -10.12 12.09
N PRO A 193 -10.44 -9.00 12.04
CA PRO A 193 -11.02 -7.66 12.04
C PRO A 193 -11.86 -7.41 10.79
N ARG A 194 -12.89 -6.55 10.90
CA ARG A 194 -13.61 -6.06 9.72
C ARG A 194 -12.68 -5.20 8.88
N MET A 195 -12.58 -5.49 7.57
CA MET A 195 -11.71 -4.78 6.64
C MET A 195 -12.50 -3.82 5.76
N PHE A 196 -12.26 -2.54 5.94
CA PHE A 196 -12.85 -1.47 5.14
C PHE A 196 -11.85 -1.04 4.07
N ALA A 197 -12.16 -1.35 2.82
CA ALA A 197 -11.32 -1.05 1.68
C ALA A 197 -11.71 0.29 1.06
N VAL A 198 -10.76 1.23 0.93
CA VAL A 198 -11.05 2.57 0.44
C VAL A 198 -10.35 2.83 -0.89
N GLN A 199 -11.11 3.35 -1.86
CA GLN A 199 -10.62 3.78 -3.16
C GLN A 199 -10.88 5.28 -3.40
N SER A 200 -10.10 5.92 -4.30
CA SER A 200 -10.47 7.24 -4.81
C SER A 200 -11.66 7.08 -5.76
N GLU A 201 -12.63 7.99 -5.72
CA GLU A 201 -13.78 7.97 -6.65
C GLU A 201 -13.35 8.12 -8.12
N ASN A 202 -12.16 8.70 -8.37
CA ASN A 202 -11.57 8.83 -9.69
C ASN A 202 -11.08 7.49 -10.29
N CYS A 203 -10.93 6.45 -9.44
CA CYS A 203 -10.60 5.09 -9.87
C CYS A 203 -11.07 4.06 -8.84
N CYS A 204 -12.32 3.61 -8.89
CA CYS A 204 -12.94 2.75 -7.88
C CYS A 204 -13.59 1.47 -8.46
N PRO A 205 -12.85 0.62 -9.22
CA PRO A 205 -13.42 -0.59 -9.82
C PRO A 205 -13.93 -1.60 -8.78
N LEU A 206 -13.22 -1.77 -7.66
CA LEU A 206 -13.58 -2.73 -6.61
C LEU A 206 -14.82 -2.30 -5.84
N PHE A 207 -14.97 -1.00 -5.59
CA PHE A 207 -16.20 -0.44 -5.01
C PHE A 207 -17.41 -0.79 -5.88
N ARG A 208 -17.29 -0.62 -7.20
CA ARG A 208 -18.37 -0.96 -8.14
C ARG A 208 -18.68 -2.45 -8.15
N ILE A 209 -17.65 -3.31 -8.21
CA ILE A 209 -17.84 -4.76 -8.17
C ILE A 209 -18.64 -5.16 -6.93
N PHE A 210 -18.24 -4.64 -5.76
CA PHE A 210 -18.85 -5.03 -4.50
C PHE A 210 -20.31 -4.56 -4.37
N HIS A 211 -20.59 -3.29 -4.68
CA HIS A 211 -21.91 -2.70 -4.46
C HIS A 211 -22.90 -2.95 -5.61
N GLU A 212 -22.41 -3.14 -6.84
CA GLU A 212 -23.25 -3.43 -8.00
C GLU A 212 -23.41 -4.96 -8.24
N GLY A 213 -22.71 -5.79 -7.43
CA GLY A 213 -22.77 -7.26 -7.55
C GLY A 213 -22.15 -7.80 -8.82
N LEU A 214 -21.14 -7.10 -9.38
CA LEU A 214 -20.55 -7.49 -10.66
C LEU A 214 -19.66 -8.74 -10.51
N THR A 215 -19.78 -9.65 -11.46
CA THR A 215 -18.95 -10.88 -11.54
C THR A 215 -17.74 -10.73 -12.48
N TYR A 216 -17.52 -9.55 -12.99
CA TYR A 216 -16.44 -9.20 -13.90
C TYR A 216 -15.83 -7.85 -13.52
N LEU A 217 -14.63 -7.58 -14.03
CA LEU A 217 -13.95 -6.31 -13.82
C LEU A 217 -14.49 -5.25 -14.79
N PRO A 218 -15.20 -4.20 -14.29
CA PRO A 218 -15.80 -3.19 -15.15
C PRO A 218 -14.72 -2.32 -15.81
N GLN A 219 -14.99 -1.82 -17.00
CA GLN A 219 -14.20 -0.74 -17.57
C GLN A 219 -14.45 0.54 -16.77
N ILE A 220 -13.36 1.16 -16.35
CA ILE A 220 -13.37 2.43 -15.59
C ILE A 220 -12.72 3.50 -16.45
N ALA A 221 -13.44 4.58 -16.69
CA ALA A 221 -12.84 5.81 -17.20
C ALA A 221 -12.02 6.44 -16.08
N LYS A 222 -10.76 6.02 -15.98
CA LYS A 222 -9.83 6.52 -14.95
C LYS A 222 -9.62 8.02 -15.13
N LYS A 223 -9.90 8.78 -14.07
CA LYS A 223 -9.55 10.19 -13.97
C LYS A 223 -8.24 10.36 -13.20
N GLU A 224 -7.59 11.50 -13.37
CA GLU A 224 -6.44 11.86 -12.56
C GLU A 224 -6.83 11.93 -11.08
N SER A 225 -6.00 11.39 -10.20
CA SER A 225 -6.18 11.44 -8.76
C SER A 225 -4.88 11.82 -8.07
N LEU A 226 -4.98 12.52 -6.95
CA LEU A 226 -3.87 12.78 -6.05
C LEU A 226 -3.32 11.47 -5.48
N ALA A 227 -4.20 10.49 -5.24
CA ALA A 227 -3.85 9.17 -4.71
C ALA A 227 -3.35 8.21 -5.80
N GLU A 228 -2.27 8.56 -6.49
CA GLU A 228 -1.73 7.78 -7.63
C GLU A 228 -1.42 6.32 -7.27
N GLY A 229 -0.96 6.06 -6.05
CA GLY A 229 -0.56 4.72 -5.60
C GLY A 229 -1.69 3.69 -5.60
N ILE A 230 -2.95 4.14 -5.63
CA ILE A 230 -4.13 3.27 -5.72
C ILE A 230 -4.97 3.49 -6.99
N GLY A 231 -4.51 4.30 -7.91
CA GLY A 231 -5.20 4.56 -9.19
C GLY A 231 -5.10 3.37 -10.16
N ILE A 232 -5.55 2.20 -9.76
CA ILE A 232 -5.46 0.93 -10.48
C ILE A 232 -6.82 0.56 -11.04
N SER A 233 -6.97 0.66 -12.36
CA SER A 233 -8.23 0.34 -13.06
C SER A 233 -8.48 -1.16 -13.21
N ARG A 234 -7.42 -1.97 -13.22
CA ARG A 234 -7.49 -3.42 -13.41
C ARG A 234 -6.65 -4.17 -12.37
N PRO A 235 -7.08 -4.22 -11.08
CA PRO A 235 -6.37 -4.97 -10.06
C PRO A 235 -6.43 -6.47 -10.38
N LEU A 236 -5.26 -7.12 -10.51
CA LEU A 236 -5.15 -8.52 -10.90
C LEU A 236 -5.92 -9.46 -9.96
N ARG A 237 -5.79 -9.22 -8.65
CA ARG A 237 -6.37 -10.08 -7.60
C ARG A 237 -7.74 -9.58 -7.12
N TRP A 238 -8.52 -8.93 -7.99
CA TRP A 238 -9.78 -8.30 -7.60
C TRP A 238 -10.76 -9.26 -6.91
N LYS A 239 -10.85 -10.52 -7.37
CA LYS A 239 -11.72 -11.54 -6.74
C LYS A 239 -11.31 -11.81 -5.30
N GLN A 240 -10.02 -12.00 -5.06
CA GLN A 240 -9.47 -12.25 -3.73
C GLN A 240 -9.67 -11.05 -2.80
N ILE A 241 -9.50 -9.82 -3.32
CA ILE A 241 -9.70 -8.59 -2.54
C ILE A 241 -11.18 -8.44 -2.14
N VAL A 242 -12.11 -8.66 -3.07
CA VAL A 242 -13.55 -8.57 -2.80
C VAL A 242 -13.97 -9.64 -1.79
N GLU A 243 -13.47 -10.87 -1.95
CA GLU A 243 -13.75 -11.95 -1.01
C GLU A 243 -13.21 -11.67 0.40
N ALA A 244 -11.98 -11.18 0.53
CA ALA A 244 -11.39 -10.83 1.82
C ALA A 244 -12.22 -9.76 2.56
N VAL A 245 -12.67 -8.73 1.86
CA VAL A 245 -13.52 -7.69 2.45
C VAL A 245 -14.88 -8.27 2.85
N LYS A 246 -15.50 -9.07 2.00
CA LYS A 246 -16.80 -9.70 2.28
C LYS A 246 -16.73 -10.66 3.47
N SER A 247 -15.76 -11.57 3.47
CA SER A 247 -15.59 -12.59 4.52
C SER A 247 -15.20 -11.98 5.86
N SER A 248 -14.55 -10.81 5.89
CA SER A 248 -14.26 -10.08 7.13
C SER A 248 -15.49 -9.34 7.70
N GLY A 249 -16.61 -9.30 7.00
CA GLY A 249 -17.78 -8.46 7.37
C GLY A 249 -17.55 -6.96 7.13
N GLY A 250 -16.58 -6.61 6.30
CA GLY A 250 -16.28 -5.24 5.91
C GLY A 250 -17.04 -4.77 4.67
N THR A 251 -16.64 -3.63 4.12
CA THR A 251 -17.22 -3.08 2.89
C THR A 251 -16.22 -2.21 2.15
N PHE A 252 -16.57 -1.83 0.93
CA PHE A 252 -15.82 -0.85 0.14
C PHE A 252 -16.39 0.55 0.30
N LEU A 253 -15.49 1.53 0.35
CA LEU A 253 -15.84 2.96 0.31
C LEU A 253 -15.07 3.64 -0.81
N LYS A 254 -15.58 4.81 -1.21
CA LYS A 254 -14.86 5.74 -2.08
C LYS A 254 -14.84 7.13 -1.45
N VAL A 255 -13.75 7.83 -1.68
CA VAL A 255 -13.52 9.20 -1.21
C VAL A 255 -13.19 10.11 -2.38
N SER A 256 -13.61 11.38 -2.28
CA SER A 256 -13.31 12.40 -3.27
C SER A 256 -11.91 12.98 -3.10
N GLU A 257 -11.44 13.75 -4.08
CA GLU A 257 -10.15 14.43 -3.99
C GLU A 257 -10.14 15.49 -2.86
N GLU A 258 -11.27 16.16 -2.62
CA GLU A 258 -11.45 17.14 -1.54
C GLU A 258 -11.35 16.46 -0.17
N GLU A 259 -11.95 15.29 -0.01
CA GLU A 259 -11.86 14.52 1.23
C GLU A 259 -10.43 14.03 1.49
N ILE A 260 -9.71 13.61 0.45
CA ILE A 260 -8.29 13.25 0.54
C ILE A 260 -7.45 14.44 0.99
N VAL A 261 -7.66 15.62 0.39
CA VAL A 261 -6.95 16.85 0.75
C VAL A 261 -7.25 17.27 2.18
N SER A 262 -8.53 17.25 2.58
CA SER A 262 -8.94 17.59 3.95
C SER A 262 -8.29 16.67 4.99
N SER A 263 -8.33 15.37 4.74
CA SER A 263 -7.71 14.36 5.60
C SER A 263 -6.17 14.56 5.68
N LEU A 264 -5.52 14.83 4.54
CA LEU A 264 -4.08 15.09 4.50
C LEU A 264 -3.69 16.34 5.31
N LYS A 265 -4.50 17.41 5.21
CA LYS A 265 -4.30 18.64 5.98
C LYS A 265 -4.40 18.38 7.49
N GLU A 266 -5.46 17.70 7.92
CA GLU A 266 -5.69 17.39 9.32
C GLU A 266 -4.55 16.54 9.90
N LEU A 267 -4.10 15.51 9.18
CA LEU A 267 -2.97 14.69 9.58
C LEU A 267 -1.65 15.49 9.62
N SER A 268 -1.45 16.39 8.66
CA SER A 268 -0.26 17.27 8.64
C SER A 268 -0.22 18.21 9.83
N GLN A 269 -1.37 18.74 10.26
CA GLN A 269 -1.48 19.58 11.46
C GLN A 269 -1.21 18.80 12.77
N GLN A 270 -1.33 17.47 12.72
CA GLN A 270 -0.93 16.57 13.81
C GLN A 270 0.52 16.07 13.70
N GLY A 271 1.31 16.57 12.73
CA GLY A 271 2.72 16.25 12.55
C GLY A 271 3.00 15.08 11.59
N PHE A 272 2.00 14.56 10.87
CA PHE A 272 2.19 13.45 9.94
C PHE A 272 2.33 13.96 8.49
N PHE A 273 3.55 13.95 7.94
CA PHE A 273 3.79 14.34 6.55
C PHE A 273 3.70 13.13 5.62
N LEU A 274 2.58 13.01 4.92
CA LEU A 274 2.19 11.82 4.18
C LEU A 274 1.98 12.07 2.68
N GLU A 275 2.16 11.03 1.86
CA GLU A 275 1.68 11.07 0.48
C GLU A 275 0.14 11.04 0.43
N PRO A 276 -0.49 11.62 -0.61
CA PRO A 276 -1.96 11.66 -0.71
C PRO A 276 -2.64 10.28 -0.65
N THR A 277 -1.98 9.23 -1.15
CA THR A 277 -2.47 7.85 -1.06
C THR A 277 -2.70 7.39 0.39
N SER A 278 -1.84 7.83 1.32
CA SER A 278 -1.96 7.50 2.75
C SER A 278 -3.17 8.17 3.42
N ALA A 279 -3.61 9.31 2.91
CA ALA A 279 -4.76 10.05 3.45
C ALA A 279 -6.13 9.48 3.01
N VAL A 280 -6.15 8.55 2.05
CA VAL A 280 -7.39 7.95 1.51
C VAL A 280 -8.14 7.14 2.57
N ALA A 281 -7.44 6.32 3.33
CA ALA A 281 -8.09 5.50 4.37
C ALA A 281 -8.63 6.36 5.52
N PRO A 282 -7.86 7.29 6.12
CA PRO A 282 -8.38 8.20 7.13
C PRO A 282 -9.57 9.04 6.65
N ALA A 283 -9.57 9.48 5.39
CA ALA A 283 -10.68 10.26 4.80
C ALA A 283 -12.03 9.53 4.83
N ALA A 284 -12.02 8.20 4.89
CA ALA A 284 -13.26 7.41 4.94
C ALA A 284 -13.82 7.24 6.36
N LEU A 285 -13.07 7.60 7.41
CA LEU A 285 -13.47 7.35 8.80
C LEU A 285 -14.83 7.99 9.13
N GLY A 286 -14.98 9.28 8.86
CA GLY A 286 -16.23 9.99 9.10
C GLY A 286 -17.42 9.37 8.36
N LYS A 287 -17.22 8.89 7.13
CA LYS A 287 -18.28 8.19 6.37
C LYS A 287 -18.69 6.88 7.04
N LEU A 288 -17.74 6.11 7.56
CA LEU A 288 -18.02 4.85 8.25
C LEU A 288 -18.82 5.08 9.53
N ILE A 289 -18.47 6.09 10.27
CA ILE A 289 -19.14 6.46 11.52
C ILE A 289 -20.54 7.00 11.26
N ASN A 290 -20.67 7.96 10.34
CA ASN A 290 -21.98 8.55 9.99
C ASN A 290 -22.96 7.53 9.41
N ARG A 291 -22.48 6.42 8.87
CA ARG A 291 -23.29 5.29 8.40
C ARG A 291 -23.54 4.23 9.48
N GLY A 292 -23.06 4.42 10.70
CA GLY A 292 -23.18 3.44 11.80
C GLY A 292 -22.41 2.13 11.55
N LEU A 293 -21.42 2.14 10.64
CA LEU A 293 -20.60 0.96 10.34
C LEU A 293 -19.46 0.77 11.33
N ILE A 294 -19.03 1.85 11.97
CA ILE A 294 -18.03 1.85 13.05
C ILE A 294 -18.60 2.65 14.22
N HIS A 295 -18.45 2.13 15.44
CA HIS A 295 -18.84 2.80 16.67
C HIS A 295 -17.62 3.40 17.39
N SER A 296 -17.82 4.46 18.16
CA SER A 296 -16.73 5.16 18.87
C SER A 296 -16.02 4.32 19.93
N SER A 297 -16.68 3.27 20.42
CA SER A 297 -16.13 2.29 21.36
C SER A 297 -15.29 1.21 20.70
N GLU A 298 -15.26 1.13 19.36
CA GLU A 298 -14.54 0.11 18.62
C GLU A 298 -13.11 0.55 18.31
N LEU A 299 -12.16 -0.32 18.59
CA LEU A 299 -10.76 -0.11 18.22
C LEU A 299 -10.60 -0.21 16.69
N THR A 300 -10.21 0.89 16.07
CA THR A 300 -9.99 1.01 14.63
C THR A 300 -8.53 1.32 14.35
N VAL A 301 -7.90 0.52 13.49
CA VAL A 301 -6.53 0.74 13.02
C VAL A 301 -6.54 1.27 11.59
N VAL A 302 -5.72 2.30 11.35
CA VAL A 302 -5.56 2.93 10.04
C VAL A 302 -4.07 3.00 9.68
N PRO A 303 -3.59 2.31 8.63
CA PRO A 303 -2.20 2.44 8.19
C PRO A 303 -1.96 3.74 7.45
N LEU A 304 -0.90 4.45 7.83
CA LEU A 304 -0.32 5.57 7.11
C LEU A 304 0.79 5.04 6.19
N THR A 305 0.47 4.78 4.94
CA THR A 305 1.16 3.83 4.07
C THR A 305 2.44 4.32 3.41
N GLY A 306 2.61 5.64 3.24
CA GLY A 306 3.78 6.21 2.57
C GLY A 306 4.05 7.66 2.94
N THR A 307 5.33 8.05 2.93
CA THR A 307 5.80 9.38 3.31
C THR A 307 5.48 10.45 2.27
N GLY A 308 5.18 11.66 2.73
CA GLY A 308 4.97 12.85 1.89
C GLY A 308 6.23 13.32 1.16
N LEU A 309 7.42 12.95 1.64
CA LEU A 309 8.68 13.32 1.00
C LEU A 309 8.78 12.82 -0.45
N LYS A 310 8.14 11.68 -0.77
CA LYS A 310 8.08 11.13 -2.14
C LYS A 310 7.09 11.86 -3.05
N ALA A 311 6.21 12.67 -2.50
CA ALA A 311 5.18 13.41 -3.20
C ALA A 311 5.29 14.92 -2.97
N ALA A 312 6.44 15.42 -2.48
CA ALA A 312 6.62 16.82 -2.08
C ALA A 312 6.26 17.81 -3.21
N ASP A 313 6.75 17.59 -4.44
CA ASP A 313 6.43 18.44 -5.59
C ASP A 313 4.93 18.48 -5.91
N LYS A 314 4.26 17.31 -5.81
CA LYS A 314 2.81 17.22 -6.03
C LYS A 314 2.03 17.93 -4.93
N ILE A 315 2.42 17.74 -3.67
CA ILE A 315 1.82 18.41 -2.52
C ILE A 315 1.98 19.93 -2.68
N ALA A 316 3.19 20.42 -3.01
CA ALA A 316 3.46 21.82 -3.23
C ALA A 316 2.63 22.40 -4.39
N SER A 317 2.60 21.73 -5.53
CA SER A 317 1.95 22.26 -6.73
C SER A 317 0.43 22.18 -6.73
N LYS A 318 -0.16 21.12 -6.12
CA LYS A 318 -1.60 20.84 -6.20
C LYS A 318 -2.37 21.04 -4.89
N ILE A 319 -1.69 20.97 -3.74
CA ILE A 319 -2.35 20.98 -2.42
C ILE A 319 -2.06 22.28 -1.67
N LEU A 320 -0.78 22.71 -1.57
CA LEU A 320 -0.43 23.92 -0.81
C LEU A 320 -1.08 25.20 -1.37
N LYS A 321 -1.38 25.24 -2.66
CA LYS A 321 -2.13 26.37 -3.26
C LYS A 321 -3.53 26.57 -2.67
N SER A 322 -4.10 25.55 -2.04
CA SER A 322 -5.40 25.60 -1.36
C SER A 322 -5.29 25.97 0.13
N PHE A 323 -4.06 26.15 0.66
CA PHE A 323 -3.86 26.68 2.01
C PHE A 323 -3.97 28.21 1.98
N PRO A 324 -4.48 28.84 3.06
CA PRO A 324 -4.37 30.29 3.20
C PRO A 324 -2.90 30.68 3.04
N LYS A 325 -2.64 31.75 2.28
CA LYS A 325 -1.28 32.30 2.22
C LYS A 325 -0.89 32.67 3.65
N GLN A 326 0.18 32.09 4.16
CA GLN A 326 0.84 32.64 5.33
C GLN A 326 1.41 33.99 4.87
N GLU A 327 1.06 35.06 5.57
CA GLU A 327 1.71 36.34 5.37
C GLU A 327 3.20 36.10 5.67
N GLU A 328 4.03 36.24 4.64
CA GLU A 328 5.48 36.28 4.82
C GLU A 328 5.77 37.59 5.56
N GLU A 329 6.05 37.52 6.87
CA GLU A 329 6.59 38.62 7.66
C GLU A 329 8.05 38.93 7.25
#